data_7f86b6c579bde1dcec882da8bb080e8c
#
_entry.id   7f86b6c579bde1dcec882da8bb080e8c
#
_cell.length_a   1.000
_cell.length_b   1.000
_cell.length_c   1.000
_cell.angle_alpha   90.00
_cell.angle_beta   90.00
_cell.angle_gamma   90.00
#
_symmetry.space_group_name_H-M   'P 1'
#
loop_
_entity.id
_entity.type
_entity.pdbx_description
1 polymer ?
#
loop_
_entity_poly.entity_id
_entity_poly.type
_entity_poly.pdbx_seq_one_letter_code
_entity_poly.pdbx_strand_id
1 'polypeptide(L)'
;MPDPDPTPARKNWLQATLRFSILFILFVGIALWAYKSDYLIRYKGTPFEDSRNAGGPQKIPGKVQCAYYDLGGEGVAYHDSDAKNNGSGGLNPADGTYLNEFRKNEGVDTSYTKFHDRIDNSPYDLVTPPENQLYVGWTEPDEWFNITVFATRRGNYTADLLYTSQRGGSISIDVNGKPATGPLTIASTYNAADPLAWRQWHHWNLARDLVKLRLAPEKNVLTVHILTGGNMNLAYFDFKKAQN
;
A
#
# COMPACT_ATOMS: atom_id res chain seq x y z
N MET A 1 6.00 -16.81 -61.45
CA MET A 1 6.08 -15.37 -61.74
C MET A 1 6.44 -14.68 -60.43
N PRO A 2 7.49 -13.87 -60.34
CA PRO A 2 7.73 -13.13 -59.13
C PRO A 2 6.70 -12.00 -58.99
N ASP A 3 6.25 -11.79 -57.75
CA ASP A 3 5.26 -10.76 -57.37
C ASP A 3 5.81 -9.36 -57.75
N PRO A 4 5.03 -8.48 -58.37
CA PRO A 4 5.49 -7.18 -58.81
C PRO A 4 5.88 -6.32 -57.56
N ASP A 5 7.08 -5.70 -57.64
CA ASP A 5 7.62 -4.80 -56.64
C ASP A 5 6.60 -3.66 -56.34
N PRO A 6 6.25 -3.39 -55.05
CA PRO A 6 5.21 -2.41 -54.72
C PRO A 6 5.59 -1.01 -55.27
N THR A 7 4.62 -0.33 -55.85
CA THR A 7 4.80 0.98 -56.48
C THR A 7 5.40 2.01 -55.46
N PRO A 8 6.16 2.99 -55.90
CA PRO A 8 6.80 4.00 -55.04
C PRO A 8 5.81 4.75 -54.12
N ALA A 9 4.58 4.96 -54.56
CA ALA A 9 3.51 5.59 -53.79
C ALA A 9 3.10 4.76 -52.58
N ARG A 10 3.03 3.43 -52.70
CA ARG A 10 2.71 2.52 -51.61
C ARG A 10 3.81 2.41 -50.59
N LYS A 11 5.08 2.44 -50.99
CA LYS A 11 6.25 2.51 -50.09
C LYS A 11 6.24 3.81 -49.26
N ASN A 12 5.92 4.93 -49.88
CA ASN A 12 5.86 6.24 -49.19
C ASN A 12 4.74 6.31 -48.21
N TRP A 13 3.57 5.71 -48.50
CA TRP A 13 2.43 5.68 -47.60
C TRP A 13 2.70 4.81 -46.37
N LEU A 14 3.31 3.64 -46.54
CA LEU A 14 3.71 2.76 -45.44
C LEU A 14 4.76 3.41 -44.51
N GLN A 15 5.72 4.15 -45.10
CA GLN A 15 6.70 4.88 -44.31
C GLN A 15 6.09 6.07 -43.55
N ALA A 16 5.11 6.76 -44.14
CA ALA A 16 4.40 7.84 -43.48
C ALA A 16 3.57 7.32 -42.31
N THR A 17 2.79 6.24 -42.48
CA THR A 17 2.01 5.62 -41.39
C THR A 17 2.89 5.11 -40.26
N LEU A 18 4.02 4.49 -40.58
CA LEU A 18 4.98 4.04 -39.57
C LEU A 18 5.55 5.21 -38.76
N ARG A 19 5.91 6.31 -39.41
CA ARG A 19 6.42 7.52 -38.73
C ARG A 19 5.34 8.16 -37.84
N PHE A 20 4.10 8.25 -38.28
CA PHE A 20 3.00 8.76 -37.47
C PHE A 20 2.75 7.88 -36.25
N SER A 21 2.78 6.56 -36.40
CA SER A 21 2.62 5.62 -35.28
C SER A 21 3.72 5.74 -34.26
N ILE A 22 4.98 5.87 -34.69
CA ILE A 22 6.14 6.07 -33.81
C ILE A 22 6.03 7.40 -33.07
N LEU A 23 5.68 8.49 -33.74
CA LEU A 23 5.50 9.82 -33.13
C LEU A 23 4.35 9.82 -32.10
N PHE A 24 3.25 9.13 -32.41
CA PHE A 24 2.12 8.99 -31.49
C PHE A 24 2.51 8.21 -30.23
N ILE A 25 3.22 7.09 -30.38
CA ILE A 25 3.72 6.29 -29.25
C ILE A 25 4.69 7.10 -28.39
N LEU A 26 5.59 7.85 -29.01
CA LEU A 26 6.52 8.74 -28.31
C LEU A 26 5.78 9.85 -27.55
N PHE A 27 4.78 10.49 -28.18
CA PHE A 27 3.98 11.53 -27.56
C PHE A 27 3.20 11.02 -26.36
N VAL A 28 2.54 9.86 -26.48
CA VAL A 28 1.84 9.21 -25.36
C VAL A 28 2.82 8.82 -24.25
N GLY A 29 4.00 8.30 -24.61
CA GLY A 29 5.06 7.99 -23.65
C GLY A 29 5.56 9.20 -22.87
N ILE A 30 5.78 10.32 -23.55
CA ILE A 30 6.19 11.60 -22.94
C ILE A 30 5.07 12.17 -22.06
N ALA A 31 3.83 12.13 -22.52
CA ALA A 31 2.68 12.61 -21.74
C ALA A 31 2.47 11.79 -20.46
N LEU A 32 2.63 10.48 -20.51
CA LEU A 32 2.56 9.61 -19.33
C LEU A 32 3.72 9.84 -18.37
N TRP A 33 4.93 10.08 -18.90
CA TRP A 33 6.11 10.41 -18.10
C TRP A 33 5.97 11.79 -17.44
N ALA A 34 5.51 12.79 -18.17
CA ALA A 34 5.27 14.13 -17.67
C ALA A 34 4.19 14.14 -16.54
N TYR A 35 3.13 13.35 -16.71
CA TYR A 35 2.09 13.24 -15.69
C TYR A 35 2.61 12.60 -14.39
N LYS A 36 3.41 11.52 -14.49
CA LYS A 36 4.03 10.90 -13.31
C LYS A 36 4.95 11.87 -12.58
N SER A 37 5.76 12.61 -13.34
CA SER A 37 6.65 13.65 -12.82
C SER A 37 5.86 14.73 -12.06
N ASP A 38 4.70 15.13 -12.59
CA ASP A 38 3.86 16.19 -12.03
C ASP A 38 3.27 15.80 -10.64
N TYR A 39 2.72 14.59 -10.48
CA TYR A 39 2.23 14.13 -9.17
C TYR A 39 3.33 14.13 -8.12
N LEU A 40 4.48 13.52 -8.43
CA LEU A 40 5.60 13.41 -7.47
C LEU A 40 6.22 14.77 -7.11
N ILE A 41 6.12 15.76 -8.02
CA ILE A 41 6.56 17.15 -7.75
C ILE A 41 5.55 17.86 -6.84
N ARG A 42 4.26 17.61 -6.99
CA ARG A 42 3.21 18.27 -6.21
C ARG A 42 2.97 17.63 -4.84
N TYR A 43 3.29 16.36 -4.70
CA TYR A 43 3.12 15.64 -3.45
C TYR A 43 3.98 16.27 -2.35
N LYS A 44 3.35 16.66 -1.24
CA LYS A 44 3.99 17.38 -0.13
C LYS A 44 4.38 16.49 1.05
N GLY A 45 3.92 15.24 1.07
CA GLY A 45 4.36 14.27 2.06
C GLY A 45 5.82 13.86 1.84
N THR A 46 6.46 13.42 2.91
CA THR A 46 7.81 12.86 2.88
C THR A 46 7.82 11.46 3.46
N PRO A 47 8.74 10.58 3.03
CA PRO A 47 8.88 9.26 3.62
C PRO A 47 8.99 9.34 5.14
N PHE A 48 8.40 8.37 5.83
CA PHE A 48 8.46 8.29 7.29
C PHE A 48 9.91 8.25 7.78
N GLU A 49 10.20 9.04 8.80
CA GLU A 49 11.47 9.03 9.56
C GLU A 49 11.22 9.42 11.02
N ASP A 50 11.99 8.85 11.90
CA ASP A 50 12.03 9.20 13.32
C ASP A 50 13.39 8.87 13.94
N SER A 51 13.49 8.96 15.28
CA SER A 51 14.74 8.67 15.99
C SER A 51 15.27 7.23 15.86
N ARG A 52 14.43 6.28 15.42
CA ARG A 52 14.78 4.86 15.23
C ARG A 52 14.83 4.44 13.75
N ASN A 53 14.24 5.23 12.88
CA ASN A 53 14.15 4.95 11.44
C ASN A 53 14.77 6.10 10.68
N ALA A 54 15.87 5.83 10.00
CA ALA A 54 16.68 6.84 9.32
C ALA A 54 15.99 7.51 8.10
N GLY A 55 14.70 7.17 7.87
CA GLY A 55 13.93 7.75 6.78
C GLY A 55 14.22 7.18 5.40
N GLY A 56 13.57 7.79 4.42
CA GLY A 56 13.67 7.40 3.04
C GLY A 56 12.57 6.43 2.58
N PRO A 57 12.41 6.29 1.26
CA PRO A 57 11.39 5.41 0.70
C PRO A 57 11.58 3.95 1.12
N GLN A 58 10.48 3.26 1.45
CA GLN A 58 10.52 1.83 1.73
C GLN A 58 10.83 1.05 0.44
N LYS A 59 11.69 0.04 0.52
CA LYS A 59 12.23 -0.65 -0.66
C LYS A 59 11.29 -1.75 -1.17
N ILE A 60 11.10 -1.80 -2.49
CA ILE A 60 10.40 -2.87 -3.21
C ILE A 60 11.36 -3.52 -4.22
N PRO A 61 11.53 -4.87 -4.24
CA PRO A 61 10.87 -5.90 -3.40
C PRO A 61 11.23 -5.80 -1.93
N GLY A 62 10.32 -6.29 -1.06
CA GLY A 62 10.48 -6.31 0.38
C GLY A 62 9.21 -5.90 1.12
N LYS A 63 9.29 -5.89 2.44
CA LYS A 63 8.17 -5.49 3.29
C LYS A 63 7.99 -3.98 3.30
N VAL A 64 6.76 -3.55 3.05
CA VAL A 64 6.29 -2.17 3.13
C VAL A 64 5.37 -2.07 4.32
N GLN A 65 5.84 -1.43 5.39
CA GLN A 65 5.14 -1.29 6.67
C GLN A 65 4.02 -0.25 6.54
N CYS A 66 2.78 -0.63 6.86
CA CYS A 66 1.64 0.29 6.80
C CYS A 66 1.78 1.44 7.80
N ALA A 67 2.22 1.14 9.02
CA ALA A 67 2.41 2.16 10.06
C ALA A 67 3.52 3.17 9.74
N TYR A 68 4.40 2.87 8.78
CA TYR A 68 5.40 3.82 8.27
C TYR A 68 4.88 4.61 7.06
N TYR A 69 3.58 5.00 7.13
CA TYR A 69 3.01 5.94 6.17
C TYR A 69 3.73 7.30 6.26
N ASP A 70 3.67 8.06 5.18
CA ASP A 70 4.43 9.30 5.01
C ASP A 70 4.16 10.33 6.12
N LEU A 71 5.06 11.26 6.28
CA LEU A 71 4.88 12.48 7.08
C LEU A 71 4.24 13.56 6.21
N GLY A 72 3.45 14.45 6.82
CA GLY A 72 2.78 15.55 6.11
C GLY A 72 1.42 15.90 6.70
N GLY A 73 0.90 15.04 7.59
CA GLY A 73 -0.36 15.28 8.31
C GLY A 73 -1.59 14.97 7.50
N GLU A 74 -2.73 15.29 8.10
CA GLU A 74 -4.08 15.12 7.55
C GLU A 74 -4.24 15.83 6.19
N GLY A 75 -4.88 15.14 5.23
CA GLY A 75 -5.12 15.65 3.88
C GLY A 75 -3.89 15.64 2.96
N VAL A 76 -2.70 15.29 3.48
CA VAL A 76 -1.45 15.20 2.71
C VAL A 76 -0.88 13.78 2.75
N ALA A 77 -0.59 13.28 3.92
CA ALA A 77 -0.02 11.95 4.13
C ALA A 77 -1.07 10.90 4.45
N TYR A 78 -2.19 11.32 4.99
CA TYR A 78 -3.31 10.45 5.33
C TYR A 78 -4.62 11.26 5.42
N HIS A 79 -5.73 10.56 5.49
CA HIS A 79 -7.03 11.00 5.95
C HIS A 79 -7.57 9.97 6.92
N ASP A 80 -7.99 10.44 8.09
CA ASP A 80 -8.56 9.62 9.14
C ASP A 80 -9.87 10.24 9.65
N SER A 81 -10.85 9.42 9.97
CA SER A 81 -12.14 9.87 10.49
C SER A 81 -12.01 10.43 11.91
N ASP A 82 -10.98 10.02 12.64
CA ASP A 82 -10.65 10.47 13.98
C ASP A 82 -9.57 11.55 13.99
N ALA A 83 -9.72 12.52 14.88
CA ALA A 83 -8.76 13.61 15.00
C ALA A 83 -7.49 13.23 15.78
N LYS A 84 -7.47 12.06 16.42
CA LYS A 84 -6.36 11.58 17.23
C LYS A 84 -6.31 10.06 17.27
N ASN A 85 -5.11 9.53 17.42
CA ASN A 85 -4.83 8.12 17.54
C ASN A 85 -5.48 7.51 18.82
N ASN A 86 -6.42 6.59 18.64
CA ASN A 86 -7.06 5.86 19.73
C ASN A 86 -6.24 4.64 20.18
N GLY A 87 -5.33 4.17 19.37
CA GLY A 87 -4.41 3.08 19.66
C GLY A 87 -3.20 3.55 20.48
N SER A 88 -2.25 4.23 19.84
CA SER A 88 -1.05 4.76 20.52
C SER A 88 -1.38 5.98 21.37
N GLY A 89 -0.94 5.96 22.62
CA GLY A 89 -1.27 6.99 23.62
C GLY A 89 -2.69 6.89 24.18
N GLY A 90 -3.53 5.99 23.64
CA GLY A 90 -4.88 5.69 24.07
C GLY A 90 -4.98 4.29 24.66
N LEU A 91 -5.38 3.29 23.87
CA LEU A 91 -5.40 1.87 24.27
C LEU A 91 -4.00 1.39 24.69
N ASN A 92 -2.95 1.79 23.99
CA ASN A 92 -1.57 1.66 24.45
C ASN A 92 -1.25 2.88 25.31
N PRO A 93 -0.89 2.73 26.60
CA PRO A 93 -0.75 3.85 27.51
C PRO A 93 0.39 4.78 27.10
N ALA A 94 0.19 6.08 27.30
CA ALA A 94 1.25 7.10 27.12
C ALA A 94 2.26 7.04 28.27
N ASP A 95 3.19 6.09 28.21
CA ASP A 95 4.18 5.80 29.26
C ASP A 95 5.63 6.16 28.86
N GLY A 96 5.81 6.86 27.75
CA GLY A 96 7.12 7.23 27.21
C GLY A 96 7.80 6.13 26.38
N THR A 97 7.19 4.95 26.23
CA THR A 97 7.76 3.90 25.40
C THR A 97 7.43 4.12 23.92
N TYR A 98 8.36 3.78 23.06
CA TYR A 98 8.25 4.01 21.62
C TYR A 98 7.01 3.36 20.99
N LEU A 99 6.74 2.10 21.33
CA LEU A 99 5.64 1.35 20.73
C LEU A 99 4.27 1.83 21.24
N ASN A 100 4.19 2.20 22.52
CA ASN A 100 2.95 2.70 23.08
C ASN A 100 2.59 4.12 22.61
N GLU A 101 3.61 4.89 22.19
CA GLU A 101 3.42 6.28 21.77
C GLU A 101 3.75 6.53 20.29
N PHE A 102 3.83 5.47 19.50
CA PHE A 102 4.16 5.59 18.08
C PHE A 102 3.11 6.43 17.34
N ARG A 103 3.53 7.61 16.84
CA ARG A 103 2.68 8.57 16.10
C ARG A 103 1.40 8.99 16.85
N LYS A 104 1.42 9.00 18.18
CA LYS A 104 0.23 9.27 19.03
C LYS A 104 -0.44 10.64 18.83
N ASN A 105 0.23 11.56 18.16
CA ASN A 105 -0.27 12.92 17.92
C ASN A 105 -0.89 13.08 16.53
N GLU A 106 -1.06 11.99 15.78
CA GLU A 106 -1.69 11.96 14.47
C GLU A 106 -3.08 11.30 14.53
N GLY A 107 -3.90 11.43 13.48
CA GLY A 107 -5.23 10.83 13.44
C GLY A 107 -5.18 9.31 13.34
N VAL A 108 -4.36 8.80 12.41
CA VAL A 108 -4.32 7.36 12.10
C VAL A 108 -4.09 6.50 13.33
N ASP A 109 -5.02 5.61 13.58
CA ASP A 109 -4.93 4.66 14.68
C ASP A 109 -3.79 3.67 14.45
N THR A 110 -2.86 3.60 15.40
CA THR A 110 -1.72 2.68 15.33
C THR A 110 -1.60 1.84 16.60
N SER A 111 -1.15 0.62 16.44
CA SER A 111 -0.79 -0.26 17.56
C SER A 111 0.33 -1.21 17.12
N TYR A 112 0.64 -2.18 17.97
CA TYR A 112 1.66 -3.19 17.69
C TYR A 112 1.27 -4.55 18.25
N THR A 113 1.82 -5.62 17.68
CA THR A 113 1.56 -6.98 18.12
C THR A 113 2.21 -7.27 19.48
N LYS A 114 1.46 -7.91 20.37
CA LYS A 114 1.84 -8.23 21.76
C LYS A 114 1.67 -9.71 22.02
N PHE A 115 2.75 -10.37 22.43
CA PHE A 115 2.71 -11.81 22.71
C PHE A 115 2.35 -12.14 24.17
N HIS A 116 2.45 -11.16 25.09
CA HIS A 116 1.96 -11.34 26.45
C HIS A 116 0.46 -11.63 26.46
N ASP A 117 -0.01 -12.46 27.33
CA ASP A 117 -1.41 -12.87 27.48
C ASP A 117 -2.06 -13.43 26.19
N ARG A 118 -1.24 -13.86 25.23
CA ARG A 118 -1.66 -14.38 23.92
C ARG A 118 -2.56 -13.42 23.15
N ILE A 119 -2.24 -12.14 23.18
CA ILE A 119 -3.01 -11.12 22.47
C ILE A 119 -2.89 -11.34 20.97
N ASP A 120 -1.65 -11.40 20.43
CA ASP A 120 -1.35 -11.53 19.00
C ASP A 120 -0.62 -12.82 18.63
N ASN A 121 -0.55 -13.79 19.52
CA ASN A 121 -0.02 -15.14 19.28
C ASN A 121 -1.00 -16.19 19.81
N SER A 122 -2.26 -15.98 19.58
CA SER A 122 -3.34 -16.86 20.00
C SER A 122 -3.35 -18.15 19.18
N PRO A 123 -3.92 -19.27 19.70
CA PRO A 123 -4.07 -20.49 18.92
C PRO A 123 -5.08 -20.37 17.77
N TYR A 124 -5.77 -19.23 17.67
CA TYR A 124 -6.76 -18.94 16.63
C TYR A 124 -6.14 -18.14 15.46
N ASP A 125 -4.89 -17.67 15.58
CA ASP A 125 -4.19 -17.01 14.48
C ASP A 125 -3.97 -17.98 13.32
N LEU A 126 -4.23 -17.50 12.10
CA LEU A 126 -4.00 -18.28 10.88
C LEU A 126 -2.53 -18.24 10.46
N VAL A 127 -1.82 -17.20 10.89
CA VAL A 127 -0.36 -17.07 10.80
C VAL A 127 0.15 -16.37 12.06
N THR A 128 1.32 -16.74 12.55
CA THR A 128 1.96 -16.01 13.66
C THR A 128 2.59 -14.73 13.13
N PRO A 129 2.15 -13.54 13.56
CA PRO A 129 2.79 -12.29 13.18
C PRO A 129 4.16 -12.16 13.85
N PRO A 130 5.05 -11.27 13.38
CA PRO A 130 6.22 -10.87 14.16
C PRO A 130 5.79 -10.21 15.48
N GLU A 131 6.52 -10.44 16.57
CA GLU A 131 6.32 -9.70 17.82
C GLU A 131 6.74 -8.24 17.66
N ASN A 132 6.05 -7.31 18.34
CA ASN A 132 6.28 -5.87 18.24
C ASN A 132 6.10 -5.28 16.83
N GLN A 133 5.34 -5.95 15.98
CA GLN A 133 5.01 -5.49 14.63
C GLN A 133 3.98 -4.34 14.73
N LEU A 134 4.37 -3.15 14.32
CA LEU A 134 3.47 -2.01 14.20
C LEU A 134 2.45 -2.24 13.09
N TYR A 135 1.23 -1.71 13.27
CA TYR A 135 0.17 -1.77 12.29
C TYR A 135 -0.72 -0.52 12.33
N VAL A 136 -1.34 -0.18 11.22
CA VAL A 136 -2.51 0.71 11.16
C VAL A 136 -3.72 -0.12 11.55
N GLY A 137 -4.53 0.36 12.48
CA GLY A 137 -5.65 -0.40 13.04
C GLY A 137 -6.96 0.36 13.01
N TRP A 138 -8.02 -0.33 13.38
CA TRP A 138 -9.40 0.19 13.51
C TRP A 138 -9.89 1.00 12.31
N THR A 139 -9.38 0.67 11.12
CA THR A 139 -9.67 1.40 9.89
C THR A 139 -11.16 1.54 9.63
N GLU A 140 -11.57 2.68 9.07
CA GLU A 140 -12.93 2.96 8.65
C GLU A 140 -13.02 3.27 7.14
N PRO A 141 -14.20 3.11 6.51
CA PRO A 141 -14.39 3.50 5.11
C PRO A 141 -14.06 4.98 4.88
N ASP A 142 -13.55 5.30 3.68
CA ASP A 142 -13.09 6.61 3.22
C ASP A 142 -11.72 7.04 3.78
N GLU A 143 -11.16 6.34 4.74
CA GLU A 143 -9.78 6.59 5.19
C GLU A 143 -8.76 6.17 4.15
N TRP A 144 -7.60 6.84 4.17
CA TRP A 144 -6.46 6.50 3.32
C TRP A 144 -5.14 6.96 3.93
N PHE A 145 -4.06 6.30 3.53
CA PHE A 145 -2.71 6.72 3.87
C PHE A 145 -1.74 6.50 2.71
N ASN A 146 -0.75 7.38 2.63
CA ASN A 146 0.29 7.37 1.61
C ASN A 146 1.57 6.72 2.12
N ILE A 147 2.21 5.93 1.28
CA ILE A 147 3.51 5.33 1.56
C ILE A 147 4.45 5.60 0.39
N THR A 148 5.53 6.33 0.63
CA THR A 148 6.57 6.50 -0.37
C THR A 148 7.45 5.25 -0.43
N VAL A 149 7.58 4.68 -1.62
CA VAL A 149 8.36 3.47 -1.88
C VAL A 149 9.40 3.70 -2.97
N PHE A 150 10.46 2.89 -2.95
CA PHE A 150 11.51 2.85 -3.98
C PHE A 150 11.50 1.48 -4.66
N ALA A 151 11.06 1.44 -5.92
CA ALA A 151 11.11 0.23 -6.71
C ALA A 151 12.48 0.12 -7.42
N THR A 152 13.21 -0.97 -7.15
CA THR A 152 14.57 -1.16 -7.72
C THR A 152 14.58 -1.30 -9.23
N ARG A 153 13.47 -1.76 -9.82
CA ARG A 153 13.32 -1.95 -11.28
C ARG A 153 11.87 -1.69 -11.70
N ARG A 154 11.70 -1.29 -12.95
CA ARG A 154 10.37 -1.30 -13.60
C ARG A 154 9.84 -2.72 -13.69
N GLY A 155 8.55 -2.92 -13.43
CA GLY A 155 7.92 -4.22 -13.62
C GLY A 155 6.60 -4.39 -12.90
N ASN A 156 6.07 -5.60 -13.04
CA ASN A 156 4.91 -6.05 -12.28
C ASN A 156 5.39 -6.61 -10.94
N TYR A 157 4.61 -6.31 -9.92
CA TYR A 157 4.85 -6.77 -8.54
C TYR A 157 3.57 -7.35 -7.99
N THR A 158 3.72 -8.38 -7.16
CA THR A 158 2.64 -8.90 -6.31
C THR A 158 2.99 -8.63 -4.86
N ALA A 159 1.99 -8.55 -3.99
CA ALA A 159 2.24 -8.47 -2.57
C ALA A 159 1.24 -9.29 -1.76
N ASP A 160 1.75 -9.91 -0.71
CA ASP A 160 0.97 -10.48 0.38
C ASP A 160 0.65 -9.37 1.39
N LEU A 161 -0.49 -9.43 2.08
CA LEU A 161 -0.85 -8.52 3.17
C LEU A 161 -0.99 -9.28 4.48
N LEU A 162 -0.26 -8.88 5.52
CA LEU A 162 -0.48 -9.32 6.90
C LEU A 162 -1.54 -8.42 7.55
N TYR A 163 -2.62 -9.02 8.06
CA TYR A 163 -3.78 -8.27 8.54
C TYR A 163 -4.62 -9.03 9.56
N THR A 164 -5.51 -8.31 10.26
CA THR A 164 -6.72 -8.85 10.90
C THR A 164 -7.94 -8.08 10.40
N SER A 165 -9.14 -8.67 10.46
CA SER A 165 -10.37 -8.00 10.03
C SER A 165 -11.61 -8.55 10.71
N GLN A 166 -12.44 -7.67 11.27
CA GLN A 166 -13.66 -8.07 11.98
C GLN A 166 -14.70 -8.68 11.04
N ARG A 167 -15.08 -7.98 9.99
CA ARG A 167 -16.17 -8.40 9.08
C ARG A 167 -15.73 -8.64 7.66
N GLY A 168 -14.44 -8.51 7.38
CA GLY A 168 -13.96 -8.37 6.04
C GLY A 168 -14.19 -6.94 5.51
N GLY A 169 -13.89 -6.74 4.26
CA GLY A 169 -14.02 -5.45 3.59
C GLY A 169 -13.26 -5.42 2.28
N SER A 170 -12.96 -4.22 1.83
CA SER A 170 -12.13 -4.03 0.64
C SER A 170 -11.25 -2.78 0.78
N ILE A 171 -10.07 -2.88 0.20
CA ILE A 171 -9.12 -1.78 0.04
C ILE A 171 -8.82 -1.58 -1.44
N SER A 172 -8.23 -0.45 -1.81
CA SER A 172 -7.59 -0.29 -3.12
C SER A 172 -6.26 0.43 -2.99
N ILE A 173 -5.43 0.35 -4.04
CA ILE A 173 -4.14 1.03 -4.05
C ILE A 173 -4.04 1.89 -5.30
N ASP A 174 -3.71 3.17 -5.10
CA ASP A 174 -3.28 4.06 -6.17
C ASP A 174 -1.75 4.08 -6.24
N VAL A 175 -1.22 4.36 -7.42
CA VAL A 175 0.21 4.60 -7.65
C VAL A 175 0.38 5.99 -8.25
N ASN A 176 1.07 6.86 -7.54
CA ASN A 176 1.32 8.24 -7.97
C ASN A 176 0.01 8.97 -8.33
N GLY A 177 -1.02 8.85 -7.46
CA GLY A 177 -2.32 9.48 -7.61
C GLY A 177 -3.21 8.91 -8.72
N LYS A 178 -2.91 7.69 -9.21
CA LYS A 178 -3.74 6.99 -10.18
C LYS A 178 -4.18 5.64 -9.66
N PRO A 179 -5.45 5.26 -9.82
CA PRO A 179 -5.91 3.91 -9.51
C PRO A 179 -5.03 2.85 -10.19
N ALA A 180 -4.46 1.96 -9.40
CA ALA A 180 -3.57 0.90 -9.87
C ALA A 180 -4.14 -0.49 -9.65
N THR A 181 -5.03 -0.63 -8.66
CA THR A 181 -5.83 -1.83 -8.44
C THR A 181 -7.31 -1.47 -8.53
N GLY A 182 -8.18 -2.46 -8.74
CA GLY A 182 -9.58 -2.35 -8.36
C GLY A 182 -9.75 -2.62 -6.86
N PRO A 183 -11.01 -2.80 -6.37
CA PRO A 183 -11.26 -3.26 -5.01
C PRO A 183 -10.59 -4.63 -4.76
N LEU A 184 -9.80 -4.70 -3.70
CA LEU A 184 -9.13 -5.90 -3.22
C LEU A 184 -9.89 -6.40 -1.99
N THR A 185 -10.44 -7.60 -2.07
CA THR A 185 -11.26 -8.18 -0.99
C THR A 185 -10.39 -8.62 0.18
N ILE A 186 -10.74 -8.17 1.37
CA ILE A 186 -10.15 -8.60 2.65
C ILE A 186 -11.15 -9.53 3.34
N ALA A 187 -10.74 -10.75 3.62
CA ALA A 187 -11.58 -11.72 4.32
C ALA A 187 -11.68 -11.40 5.82
N SER A 188 -12.82 -11.73 6.44
CA SER A 188 -12.94 -11.69 7.90
C SER A 188 -11.99 -12.71 8.54
N THR A 189 -11.39 -12.33 9.66
CA THR A 189 -10.63 -13.23 10.53
C THR A 189 -11.39 -13.62 11.81
N TYR A 190 -12.70 -13.36 11.83
CA TYR A 190 -13.56 -13.66 12.96
C TYR A 190 -13.67 -15.17 13.21
N ASN A 191 -13.51 -15.57 14.47
CA ASN A 191 -13.72 -16.94 14.92
C ASN A 191 -14.42 -16.93 16.29
N ALA A 192 -15.69 -17.34 16.30
CA ALA A 192 -16.51 -17.40 17.51
C ALA A 192 -16.02 -18.43 18.56
N ALA A 193 -15.13 -19.35 18.18
CA ALA A 193 -14.55 -20.30 19.13
C ALA A 193 -13.51 -19.68 20.07
N ASP A 194 -13.04 -18.47 19.79
CA ASP A 194 -12.20 -17.74 20.75
C ASP A 194 -13.04 -17.28 21.94
N PRO A 195 -12.69 -17.70 23.18
CA PRO A 195 -13.46 -17.35 24.36
C PRO A 195 -13.38 -15.86 24.75
N LEU A 196 -12.42 -15.11 24.21
CA LEU A 196 -12.25 -13.68 24.46
C LEU A 196 -12.99 -12.88 23.39
N ALA A 197 -14.15 -12.32 23.73
CA ALA A 197 -15.02 -11.64 22.77
C ALA A 197 -14.32 -10.54 21.96
N TRP A 198 -13.48 -9.73 22.58
CA TRP A 198 -12.73 -8.67 21.89
C TRP A 198 -11.69 -9.23 20.91
N ARG A 199 -11.14 -10.45 21.18
CA ARG A 199 -10.12 -11.09 20.34
C ARG A 199 -10.73 -11.90 19.21
N GLN A 200 -12.01 -12.23 19.19
CA GLN A 200 -12.65 -13.08 18.19
C GLN A 200 -12.41 -12.68 16.73
N TRP A 201 -12.07 -11.45 16.46
CA TRP A 201 -11.75 -10.96 15.13
C TRP A 201 -10.27 -10.57 14.95
N HIS A 202 -9.53 -10.48 16.03
CA HIS A 202 -8.13 -10.04 16.05
C HIS A 202 -7.19 -11.24 15.86
N HIS A 203 -7.46 -12.05 14.83
CA HIS A 203 -6.64 -13.20 14.47
C HIS A 203 -5.84 -12.88 13.21
N TRP A 204 -4.51 -12.98 13.31
CA TRP A 204 -3.62 -12.63 12.21
C TRP A 204 -3.72 -13.60 11.05
N ASN A 205 -3.82 -13.07 9.85
CA ASN A 205 -3.86 -13.80 8.58
C ASN A 205 -2.97 -13.15 7.53
N LEU A 206 -2.56 -13.93 6.54
CA LEU A 206 -1.77 -13.48 5.39
C LEU A 206 -2.58 -13.68 4.11
N ALA A 207 -3.08 -12.58 3.54
CA ALA A 207 -3.68 -12.60 2.21
C ALA A 207 -2.58 -12.67 1.16
N ARG A 208 -2.40 -13.86 0.57
CA ARG A 208 -1.33 -14.11 -0.42
C ARG A 208 -1.69 -13.54 -1.78
N ASP A 209 -0.68 -12.95 -2.46
CA ASP A 209 -0.80 -12.38 -3.81
C ASP A 209 -2.02 -11.45 -3.98
N LEU A 210 -2.43 -10.79 -2.89
CA LEU A 210 -3.58 -9.90 -2.85
C LEU A 210 -3.40 -8.72 -3.81
N VAL A 211 -2.23 -8.11 -3.79
CA VAL A 211 -1.92 -6.92 -4.59
C VAL A 211 -1.21 -7.34 -5.88
N LYS A 212 -1.65 -6.76 -7.01
CA LYS A 212 -0.96 -6.85 -8.30
C LYS A 212 -0.90 -5.47 -8.90
N LEU A 213 0.31 -4.93 -9.06
CA LEU A 213 0.48 -3.59 -9.63
C LEU A 213 1.81 -3.46 -10.41
N ARG A 214 1.85 -2.43 -11.25
CA ARG A 214 3.04 -2.10 -12.03
C ARG A 214 3.69 -0.84 -11.48
N LEU A 215 4.98 -0.94 -11.13
CA LEU A 215 5.76 0.19 -10.66
C LEU A 215 6.77 0.65 -11.73
N ALA A 216 6.99 1.95 -11.77
CA ALA A 216 8.16 2.52 -12.42
C ALA A 216 9.38 2.35 -11.50
N PRO A 217 10.62 2.39 -12.04
CA PRO A 217 11.81 2.40 -11.19
C PRO A 217 11.84 3.66 -10.33
N GLU A 218 12.61 3.61 -9.25
CA GLU A 218 12.82 4.69 -8.31
C GLU A 218 11.59 5.01 -7.44
N LYS A 219 11.38 6.29 -7.12
CA LYS A 219 10.34 6.77 -6.20
C LYS A 219 8.93 6.57 -6.77
N ASN A 220 8.05 6.00 -5.97
CA ASN A 220 6.60 6.00 -6.18
C ASN A 220 5.91 6.31 -4.85
N VAL A 221 4.68 6.83 -4.91
CA VAL A 221 3.79 6.96 -3.75
C VAL A 221 2.63 5.99 -3.94
N LEU A 222 2.45 5.10 -2.98
CA LEU A 222 1.29 4.22 -2.90
C LEU A 222 0.26 4.87 -1.97
N THR A 223 -0.98 5.04 -2.43
CA THR A 223 -2.10 5.44 -1.56
C THR A 223 -2.95 4.22 -1.30
N VAL A 224 -3.04 3.80 -0.05
CA VAL A 224 -3.92 2.71 0.39
C VAL A 224 -5.24 3.34 0.82
N HIS A 225 -6.34 2.97 0.16
CA HIS A 225 -7.69 3.44 0.48
C HIS A 225 -8.47 2.32 1.17
N ILE A 226 -9.22 2.66 2.19
CA ILE A 226 -10.20 1.79 2.84
C ILE A 226 -11.54 2.04 2.16
N LEU A 227 -12.06 1.06 1.41
CA LEU A 227 -13.27 1.25 0.60
C LEU A 227 -14.53 0.82 1.33
N THR A 228 -14.50 -0.36 1.94
CA THR A 228 -15.65 -0.91 2.67
C THR A 228 -15.18 -1.76 3.83
N GLY A 229 -16.10 -2.03 4.74
CA GLY A 229 -15.78 -2.72 5.98
C GLY A 229 -15.21 -1.74 6.99
N GLY A 230 -14.71 -2.26 8.07
CA GLY A 230 -14.09 -1.49 9.13
C GLY A 230 -13.42 -2.43 10.11
N ASN A 231 -12.70 -1.86 11.09
CA ASN A 231 -11.96 -2.64 12.08
C ASN A 231 -11.01 -3.65 11.38
N MET A 232 -10.26 -3.17 10.42
CA MET A 232 -9.13 -3.92 9.86
C MET A 232 -7.83 -3.40 10.49
N ASN A 233 -6.92 -4.31 10.79
CA ASN A 233 -5.55 -3.98 11.17
C ASN A 233 -4.63 -4.39 10.02
N LEU A 234 -3.90 -3.44 9.47
CA LEU A 234 -3.01 -3.63 8.32
C LEU A 234 -1.55 -3.47 8.79
N ALA A 235 -0.79 -4.56 8.79
CA ALA A 235 0.58 -4.54 9.30
C ALA A 235 1.59 -4.17 8.20
N TYR A 236 1.71 -4.98 7.17
CA TYR A 236 2.60 -4.70 6.06
C TYR A 236 2.18 -5.43 4.78
N PHE A 237 2.60 -4.88 3.65
CA PHE A 237 2.61 -5.56 2.36
C PHE A 237 4.00 -6.15 2.10
N ASP A 238 4.09 -7.45 1.76
CA ASP A 238 5.35 -8.09 1.36
C ASP A 238 5.43 -8.19 -0.16
N PHE A 239 6.08 -7.23 -0.78
CA PHE A 239 6.18 -7.10 -2.22
C PHE A 239 7.25 -8.02 -2.82
N LYS A 240 6.86 -8.74 -3.85
CA LYS A 240 7.69 -9.61 -4.67
C LYS A 240 7.62 -9.17 -6.12
N LYS A 241 8.71 -9.32 -6.86
CA LYS A 241 8.64 -9.12 -8.31
C LYS A 241 7.86 -10.28 -8.91
N ALA A 242 6.81 -9.97 -9.70
CA ALA A 242 6.05 -11.00 -10.39
C ALA A 242 6.96 -11.78 -11.35
N GLN A 243 6.82 -13.10 -11.36
CA GLN A 243 7.45 -13.94 -12.38
C GLN A 243 6.71 -13.69 -13.70
N ASN A 244 7.47 -13.56 -14.78
CA ASN A 244 6.92 -13.39 -16.13
C ASN A 244 6.29 -14.69 -16.62
#